data_99e629647ebfb037c29794d1994ae204
#
_entry.id   99e629647ebfb037c29794d1994ae204
#
_cell.length_a   1.000
_cell.length_b   1.000
_cell.length_c   1.000
_cell.angle_alpha   90.00
_cell.angle_beta   90.00
_cell.angle_gamma   90.00
#
_symmetry.space_group_name_H-M   'P 1'
#
loop_
_entity.id
_entity.type
_entity.pdbx_description
1 polymer ?
#
loop_
_entity_poly.entity_id
_entity_poly.type
_entity_poly.pdbx_seq_one_letter_code
_entity_poly.pdbx_strand_id
1 'polypeptide(L)'
;MKHLTLLIAILFAFGTLPSRAENHQPRKKVGLVLSGGGAKGMAHIGAIKIIEEAGIPIDYVVCTIMGSIIGGLYAIGYTPEQMDSMVRKQDWGFLLSDQILRKDMNMLEREADEKYVISVPFSKSAIQDLTGGLIKGQNISNLFSELTLGYHDSLNFNKLPIPFACVAENIVKGEEYVFHEGVLSTAMRASMAIPGVFT
;
A
#
# COMPACT_ATOMS: atom_id res chain seq x y z
N MET A 1 29.91 -57.91 31.72
CA MET A 1 29.40 -56.82 32.59
C MET A 1 30.24 -55.57 32.51
N LYS A 2 31.59 -55.59 32.53
CA LYS A 2 32.44 -54.41 32.49
C LYS A 2 32.29 -53.54 31.22
N HIS A 3 31.99 -54.12 30.06
CA HIS A 3 31.80 -53.37 28.81
C HIS A 3 30.42 -52.67 28.73
N LEU A 4 29.39 -53.24 29.40
CA LEU A 4 28.07 -52.63 29.43
C LEU A 4 28.03 -51.39 30.34
N THR A 5 28.74 -51.41 31.46
CA THR A 5 28.86 -50.26 32.36
C THR A 5 29.67 -49.11 31.72
N LEU A 6 30.69 -49.43 30.93
CA LEU A 6 31.46 -48.44 30.19
C LEU A 6 30.61 -47.76 29.13
N LEU A 7 29.79 -48.52 28.40
CA LEU A 7 28.88 -48.00 27.36
C LEU A 7 27.83 -47.08 27.91
N ILE A 8 27.26 -47.41 29.10
CA ILE A 8 26.26 -46.59 29.80
C ILE A 8 26.93 -45.29 30.32
N ALA A 9 28.16 -45.34 30.81
CA ALA A 9 28.89 -44.17 31.28
C ALA A 9 29.20 -43.19 30.14
N ILE A 10 29.56 -43.70 28.93
CA ILE A 10 29.79 -42.89 27.74
C ILE A 10 28.48 -42.24 27.26
N LEU A 11 27.36 -42.96 27.29
CA LEU A 11 26.04 -42.40 26.91
C LEU A 11 25.61 -41.26 27.86
N PHE A 12 25.87 -41.39 29.16
CA PHE A 12 25.58 -40.37 30.16
C PHE A 12 26.50 -39.13 30.00
N ALA A 13 27.77 -39.31 29.64
CA ALA A 13 28.70 -38.23 29.43
C ALA A 13 28.35 -37.34 28.22
N PHE A 14 27.76 -37.93 27.16
CA PHE A 14 27.27 -37.20 25.98
C PHE A 14 25.92 -36.49 26.23
N GLY A 15 25.12 -36.95 27.19
CA GLY A 15 23.81 -36.39 27.48
C GLY A 15 23.82 -35.08 28.29
N THR A 16 24.98 -34.66 28.81
CA THR A 16 25.13 -33.46 29.64
C THR A 16 25.81 -32.29 28.96
N LEU A 17 25.80 -32.23 27.61
CA LEU A 17 26.18 -31.02 26.94
C LEU A 17 25.18 -29.92 27.33
N PRO A 18 25.62 -28.84 28.02
CA PRO A 18 24.71 -27.73 28.36
C PRO A 18 24.20 -27.17 27.04
N SER A 19 22.93 -27.38 26.76
CA SER A 19 22.24 -26.61 25.73
C SER A 19 22.35 -25.16 26.14
N ARG A 20 23.31 -24.45 25.53
CA ARG A 20 23.45 -23.01 25.67
C ARG A 20 22.19 -22.42 25.07
N ALA A 21 21.17 -22.22 25.90
CA ALA A 21 20.02 -21.44 25.54
C ALA A 21 20.57 -20.04 25.18
N GLU A 22 20.68 -19.80 23.89
CA GLU A 22 21.02 -18.49 23.38
C GLU A 22 19.93 -17.56 23.91
N ASN A 23 20.33 -16.63 24.79
CA ASN A 23 19.40 -15.71 25.41
C ASN A 23 18.95 -14.74 24.30
N HIS A 24 17.97 -15.17 23.50
CA HIS A 24 17.37 -14.40 22.44
C HIS A 24 16.60 -13.26 23.11
N GLN A 25 17.31 -12.18 23.43
CA GLN A 25 16.61 -10.93 23.70
C GLN A 25 15.84 -10.60 22.41
N PRO A 26 14.51 -10.42 22.49
CA PRO A 26 13.73 -10.09 21.32
C PRO A 26 14.31 -8.81 20.72
N ARG A 27 14.69 -8.84 19.43
CA ARG A 27 15.18 -7.66 18.72
C ARG A 27 14.15 -6.53 18.82
N LYS A 28 14.61 -5.30 18.83
CA LYS A 28 13.74 -4.13 18.73
C LYS A 28 12.96 -4.19 17.41
N LYS A 29 11.66 -3.91 17.47
CA LYS A 29 10.82 -3.81 16.26
C LYS A 29 11.12 -2.51 15.53
N VAL A 30 11.09 -2.60 14.20
CA VAL A 30 11.34 -1.47 13.29
C VAL A 30 10.04 -1.08 12.60
N GLY A 31 9.60 0.16 12.80
CA GLY A 31 8.48 0.75 12.09
C GLY A 31 8.97 1.61 10.94
N LEU A 32 8.42 1.42 9.74
CA LEU A 32 8.65 2.26 8.57
C LEU A 32 7.53 3.29 8.46
N VAL A 33 7.89 4.58 8.41
CA VAL A 33 6.93 5.68 8.24
C VAL A 33 7.18 6.35 6.89
N LEU A 34 6.18 6.34 6.02
CA LEU A 34 6.25 6.93 4.68
C LEU A 34 5.25 8.07 4.56
N SER A 35 5.75 9.27 4.26
CA SER A 35 4.94 10.47 4.13
C SER A 35 4.43 10.69 2.70
N GLY A 36 3.62 11.74 2.51
CA GLY A 36 3.23 12.22 1.21
C GLY A 36 4.39 12.85 0.43
N GLY A 37 4.08 13.45 -0.70
CA GLY A 37 5.06 14.16 -1.52
C GLY A 37 4.72 14.19 -3.02
N GLY A 38 3.52 13.76 -3.40
CA GLY A 38 3.13 13.63 -4.81
C GLY A 38 4.12 12.73 -5.55
N ALA A 39 4.54 13.11 -6.74
CA ALA A 39 5.50 12.34 -7.54
C ALA A 39 6.84 12.07 -6.83
N LYS A 40 7.27 12.96 -5.91
CA LYS A 40 8.49 12.77 -5.12
C LYS A 40 8.37 11.59 -4.14
N GLY A 41 7.15 11.20 -3.74
CA GLY A 41 6.92 10.04 -2.88
C GLY A 41 7.35 8.71 -3.50
N MET A 42 7.54 8.65 -4.82
CA MET A 42 8.12 7.46 -5.48
C MET A 42 9.55 7.17 -5.03
N ALA A 43 10.27 8.17 -4.47
CA ALA A 43 11.58 7.96 -3.87
C ALA A 43 11.57 6.99 -2.67
N HIS A 44 10.40 6.77 -2.05
CA HIS A 44 10.25 5.77 -0.99
C HIS A 44 10.63 4.37 -1.46
N ILE A 45 10.43 4.03 -2.74
CA ILE A 45 10.83 2.74 -3.31
C ILE A 45 12.34 2.53 -3.16
N GLY A 46 13.14 3.55 -3.50
CA GLY A 46 14.59 3.51 -3.34
C GLY A 46 15.02 3.42 -1.87
N ALA A 47 14.31 4.12 -0.98
CA ALA A 47 14.60 4.04 0.45
C ALA A 47 14.32 2.64 1.03
N ILE A 48 13.18 2.03 0.66
CA ILE A 48 12.85 0.65 1.08
C ILE A 48 13.91 -0.32 0.57
N LYS A 49 14.34 -0.18 -0.69
CA LYS A 49 15.38 -1.02 -1.29
C LYS A 49 16.68 -0.98 -0.46
N ILE A 50 17.14 0.20 -0.09
CA ILE A 50 18.36 0.34 0.73
C ILE A 50 18.19 -0.24 2.14
N ILE A 51 16.99 -0.12 2.73
CA ILE A 51 16.68 -0.70 4.04
C ILE A 51 16.75 -2.24 3.96
N GLU A 52 16.19 -2.84 2.91
CA GLU A 52 16.24 -4.29 2.68
C GLU A 52 17.68 -4.77 2.41
N GLU A 53 18.43 -4.06 1.54
CA GLU A 53 19.85 -4.35 1.27
C GLU A 53 20.73 -4.27 2.54
N ALA A 54 20.36 -3.38 3.46
CA ALA A 54 21.03 -3.29 4.77
C ALA A 54 20.61 -4.41 5.75
N GLY A 55 19.68 -5.30 5.36
CA GLY A 55 19.19 -6.40 6.18
C GLY A 55 18.35 -5.95 7.37
N ILE A 56 17.76 -4.75 7.31
CA ILE A 56 16.90 -4.21 8.38
C ILE A 56 15.48 -4.72 8.18
N PRO A 57 14.98 -5.62 9.04
CA PRO A 57 13.63 -6.15 8.91
C PRO A 57 12.60 -5.11 9.36
N ILE A 58 11.59 -4.88 8.51
CA ILE A 58 10.49 -3.97 8.80
C ILE A 58 9.34 -4.77 9.43
N ASP A 59 8.89 -4.36 10.61
CA ASP A 59 7.83 -5.05 11.37
C ASP A 59 6.47 -4.37 11.25
N TYR A 60 6.44 -3.09 10.87
CA TYR A 60 5.21 -2.31 10.74
C TYR A 60 5.40 -1.16 9.75
N VAL A 61 4.36 -0.86 8.97
CA VAL A 61 4.38 0.24 7.99
C VAL A 61 3.23 1.20 8.27
N VAL A 62 3.54 2.49 8.44
CA VAL A 62 2.55 3.56 8.61
C VAL A 62 2.74 4.59 7.52
N CYS A 63 1.67 4.98 6.87
CA CYS A 63 1.79 5.79 5.65
C CYS A 63 0.70 6.84 5.52
N THR A 64 0.98 7.85 4.67
CA THR A 64 0.00 8.83 4.22
C THR A 64 0.24 9.22 2.75
N ILE A 65 -0.81 9.57 2.04
CA ILE A 65 -0.80 10.05 0.64
C ILE A 65 -0.03 9.06 -0.28
N MET A 66 1.04 9.51 -0.96
CA MET A 66 1.85 8.67 -1.84
C MET A 66 2.54 7.53 -1.07
N GLY A 67 2.93 7.79 0.18
CA GLY A 67 3.47 6.76 1.05
C GLY A 67 2.49 5.63 1.30
N SER A 68 1.16 5.89 1.32
CA SER A 68 0.15 4.84 1.50
C SER A 68 0.07 3.88 0.32
N ILE A 69 0.36 4.36 -0.89
CA ILE A 69 0.43 3.52 -2.09
C ILE A 69 1.65 2.60 -2.02
N ILE A 70 2.83 3.20 -1.85
CA ILE A 70 4.08 2.43 -1.81
C ILE A 70 4.12 1.49 -0.60
N GLY A 71 3.76 1.99 0.58
CA GLY A 71 3.75 1.20 1.81
C GLY A 71 2.67 0.11 1.82
N GLY A 72 1.49 0.38 1.24
CA GLY A 72 0.42 -0.61 1.10
C GLY A 72 0.81 -1.75 0.17
N LEU A 73 1.41 -1.45 -0.98
CA LEU A 73 1.93 -2.46 -1.91
C LEU A 73 3.07 -3.26 -1.28
N TYR A 74 3.99 -2.59 -0.58
CA TYR A 74 5.05 -3.24 0.16
C TYR A 74 4.52 -4.17 1.26
N ALA A 75 3.51 -3.73 2.01
CA ALA A 75 2.89 -4.50 3.08
C ALA A 75 2.24 -5.82 2.62
N ILE A 76 1.78 -5.88 1.37
CA ILE A 76 1.20 -7.09 0.76
C ILE A 76 2.23 -7.93 -0.01
N GLY A 77 3.52 -7.53 -0.01
CA GLY A 77 4.62 -8.35 -0.51
C GLY A 77 5.21 -7.94 -1.86
N TYR A 78 4.88 -6.75 -2.39
CA TYR A 78 5.60 -6.24 -3.57
C TYR A 78 7.03 -5.88 -3.21
N THR A 79 7.99 -6.31 -4.04
CA THR A 79 9.39 -5.92 -3.87
C THR A 79 9.67 -4.52 -4.42
N PRO A 80 10.73 -3.83 -3.97
CA PRO A 80 11.13 -2.54 -4.51
C PRO A 80 11.34 -2.57 -6.03
N GLU A 81 11.89 -3.64 -6.59
CA GLU A 81 12.11 -3.80 -8.02
C GLU A 81 10.79 -3.92 -8.80
N GLN A 82 9.83 -4.65 -8.26
CA GLN A 82 8.48 -4.76 -8.84
C GLN A 82 7.80 -3.40 -8.85
N MET A 83 7.86 -2.67 -7.74
CA MET A 83 7.27 -1.34 -7.60
C MET A 83 7.94 -0.33 -8.54
N ASP A 84 9.28 -0.30 -8.66
CA ASP A 84 10.00 0.57 -9.59
C ASP A 84 9.61 0.29 -11.05
N SER A 85 9.61 -0.99 -11.44
CA SER A 85 9.18 -1.39 -12.79
C SER A 85 7.74 -0.97 -13.10
N MET A 86 6.85 -1.12 -12.14
CA MET A 86 5.44 -0.79 -12.26
C MET A 86 5.24 0.71 -12.43
N VAL A 87 5.87 1.52 -11.58
CA VAL A 87 5.80 2.99 -11.60
C VAL A 87 6.28 3.56 -12.92
N ARG A 88 7.36 3.00 -13.49
CA ARG A 88 7.91 3.44 -14.78
C ARG A 88 7.05 3.10 -15.99
N LYS A 89 6.22 2.07 -15.89
CA LYS A 89 5.35 1.62 -16.99
C LYS A 89 4.01 2.36 -17.05
N GLN A 90 3.63 3.09 -15.99
CA GLN A 90 2.33 3.75 -15.91
C GLN A 90 2.29 5.04 -16.73
N ASP A 91 1.19 5.26 -17.41
CA ASP A 91 0.81 6.57 -17.94
C ASP A 91 0.16 7.39 -16.82
N TRP A 92 0.99 8.15 -16.11
CA TRP A 92 0.53 8.99 -15.01
C TRP A 92 -0.42 10.10 -15.43
N GLY A 93 -0.30 10.59 -16.70
CA GLY A 93 -1.22 11.59 -17.26
C GLY A 93 -2.63 11.02 -17.35
N PHE A 94 -2.77 9.80 -17.85
CA PHE A 94 -4.05 9.11 -17.91
C PHE A 94 -4.57 8.73 -16.51
N LEU A 95 -3.74 8.15 -15.65
CA LEU A 95 -4.15 7.69 -14.31
C LEU A 95 -4.64 8.82 -13.40
N LEU A 96 -4.02 10.00 -13.51
CA LEU A 96 -4.38 11.19 -12.75
C LEU A 96 -5.38 12.09 -13.48
N SER A 97 -6.11 11.54 -14.44
CA SER A 97 -7.20 12.20 -15.15
C SER A 97 -8.47 11.38 -15.06
N ASP A 98 -9.60 12.01 -15.44
CA ASP A 98 -10.88 11.33 -15.59
C ASP A 98 -11.12 10.91 -17.06
N GLN A 99 -10.07 10.81 -17.87
CA GLN A 99 -10.19 10.41 -19.26
C GLN A 99 -10.64 8.95 -19.37
N ILE A 100 -11.59 8.72 -20.24
CA ILE A 100 -12.06 7.39 -20.61
C ILE A 100 -11.41 7.05 -21.97
N LEU A 101 -10.84 5.85 -22.07
CA LEU A 101 -10.28 5.41 -23.36
C LEU A 101 -11.41 5.31 -24.39
N ARG A 102 -11.18 5.80 -25.60
CA ARG A 102 -12.18 5.79 -26.69
C ARG A 102 -12.79 4.40 -26.93
N LYS A 103 -12.02 3.34 -26.72
CA LYS A 103 -12.50 1.94 -26.85
C LYS A 103 -13.56 1.58 -25.80
N ASP A 104 -13.54 2.24 -24.64
CA ASP A 104 -14.41 1.96 -23.50
C ASP A 104 -15.62 2.93 -23.44
N MET A 105 -15.67 3.93 -24.34
CA MET A 105 -16.81 4.84 -24.51
C MET A 105 -17.92 4.17 -25.32
N ASN A 106 -19.17 4.41 -24.95
CA ASN A 106 -20.29 4.05 -25.80
C ASN A 106 -20.40 4.99 -27.02
N MET A 107 -21.25 4.63 -28.01
CA MET A 107 -21.35 5.37 -29.28
C MET A 107 -21.82 6.81 -29.10
N LEU A 108 -22.74 7.04 -28.18
CA LEU A 108 -23.28 8.39 -27.90
C LEU A 108 -22.27 9.27 -27.19
N GLU A 109 -21.48 8.71 -26.27
CA GLU A 109 -20.39 9.42 -25.59
C GLU A 109 -19.29 9.80 -26.57
N ARG A 110 -18.91 8.92 -27.51
CA ARG A 110 -17.94 9.22 -28.56
C ARG A 110 -18.39 10.37 -29.46
N GLU A 111 -19.66 10.36 -29.85
CA GLU A 111 -20.25 11.41 -30.71
C GLU A 111 -20.31 12.74 -29.97
N ALA A 112 -20.63 12.73 -28.68
CA ALA A 112 -20.65 13.94 -27.84
C ALA A 112 -19.25 14.51 -27.64
N ASP A 113 -18.25 13.67 -27.40
CA ASP A 113 -16.84 14.05 -27.23
C ASP A 113 -16.24 14.67 -28.50
N GLU A 114 -16.63 14.16 -29.67
CA GLU A 114 -16.22 14.72 -30.97
C GLU A 114 -16.92 16.03 -31.32
N LYS A 115 -18.10 16.26 -30.76
CA LYS A 115 -18.94 17.42 -31.12
C LYS A 115 -18.74 18.64 -30.23
N TYR A 116 -18.37 18.41 -28.96
CA TYR A 116 -18.27 19.47 -27.97
C TYR A 116 -16.87 19.53 -27.36
N VAL A 117 -16.25 20.73 -27.42
CA VAL A 117 -14.95 20.99 -26.79
C VAL A 117 -15.08 21.10 -25.27
N ILE A 118 -16.25 21.57 -24.81
CA ILE A 118 -16.58 21.69 -23.37
C ILE A 118 -18.05 21.31 -23.19
N SER A 119 -18.32 20.35 -22.31
CA SER A 119 -19.67 20.05 -21.83
C SER A 119 -19.79 20.36 -20.37
N VAL A 120 -20.72 21.25 -20.00
CA VAL A 120 -21.00 21.56 -18.60
C VAL A 120 -22.32 20.87 -18.24
N PRO A 121 -22.32 19.90 -17.31
CA PRO A 121 -23.54 19.23 -16.90
C PRO A 121 -24.44 20.20 -16.09
N PHE A 122 -25.67 20.40 -16.56
CA PHE A 122 -26.69 21.23 -15.91
C PHE A 122 -27.61 20.37 -15.03
N SER A 123 -27.11 19.83 -13.94
CA SER A 123 -27.96 19.17 -12.95
C SER A 123 -27.62 19.65 -11.54
N LYS A 124 -28.58 19.57 -10.61
CA LYS A 124 -28.33 19.92 -9.19
C LYS A 124 -27.24 19.06 -8.55
N SER A 125 -27.11 17.81 -8.98
CA SER A 125 -26.01 16.90 -8.59
C SER A 125 -24.66 17.33 -9.15
N ALA A 126 -24.62 17.85 -10.38
CA ALA A 126 -23.39 18.31 -11.02
C ALA A 126 -22.80 19.56 -10.35
N ILE A 127 -23.63 20.41 -9.74
CA ILE A 127 -23.14 21.56 -8.95
C ILE A 127 -22.51 21.08 -7.63
N GLN A 128 -23.01 20.00 -7.04
CA GLN A 128 -22.38 19.37 -5.88
C GLN A 128 -21.06 18.67 -6.25
N ASP A 129 -20.98 18.05 -7.43
CA ASP A 129 -19.74 17.45 -7.94
C ASP A 129 -18.65 18.49 -8.20
N LEU A 130 -19.00 19.73 -8.57
CA LEU A 130 -18.05 20.83 -8.74
C LEU A 130 -17.45 21.34 -7.42
N THR A 131 -18.07 21.04 -6.27
CA THR A 131 -17.55 21.44 -4.94
C THR A 131 -16.62 20.38 -4.31
N GLY A 132 -16.51 19.18 -4.91
CA GLY A 132 -15.66 18.10 -4.43
C GLY A 132 -14.19 18.31 -4.83
N GLY A 133 -13.78 17.72 -5.91
CA GLY A 133 -12.44 17.82 -6.47
C GLY A 133 -12.48 17.95 -7.99
N LEU A 134 -11.37 18.33 -8.60
CA LEU A 134 -11.26 18.44 -10.05
C LEU A 134 -11.21 17.08 -10.75
N ILE A 135 -10.80 16.04 -10.04
CA ILE A 135 -10.55 14.69 -10.57
C ILE A 135 -11.27 13.67 -9.71
N LYS A 136 -12.15 12.86 -10.32
CA LYS A 136 -12.83 11.74 -9.64
C LYS A 136 -11.86 10.61 -9.29
N GLY A 137 -10.80 10.44 -10.12
CA GLY A 137 -9.72 9.48 -9.89
C GLY A 137 -10.14 8.02 -10.07
N GLN A 138 -11.10 7.73 -10.94
CA GLN A 138 -11.56 6.37 -11.20
C GLN A 138 -10.44 5.51 -11.78
N ASN A 139 -9.60 6.06 -12.66
CA ASN A 139 -8.50 5.33 -13.29
C ASN A 139 -7.47 4.86 -12.25
N ILE A 140 -7.13 5.72 -11.29
CA ILE A 140 -6.21 5.35 -10.21
C ILE A 140 -6.85 4.35 -9.22
N SER A 141 -8.16 4.47 -8.97
CA SER A 141 -8.91 3.51 -8.14
C SER A 141 -8.94 2.12 -8.76
N ASN A 142 -9.13 2.03 -10.09
CA ASN A 142 -9.08 0.78 -10.83
C ASN A 142 -7.70 0.14 -10.75
N LEU A 143 -6.63 0.93 -10.91
CA LEU A 143 -5.27 0.45 -10.77
C LEU A 143 -5.02 -0.11 -9.36
N PHE A 144 -5.45 0.58 -8.30
CA PHE A 144 -5.27 0.06 -6.93
C PHE A 144 -6.04 -1.24 -6.71
N SER A 145 -7.26 -1.34 -7.24
CA SER A 145 -8.06 -2.57 -7.14
C SER A 145 -7.38 -3.74 -7.87
N GLU A 146 -6.78 -3.49 -9.04
CA GLU A 146 -6.01 -4.49 -9.78
C GLU A 146 -4.77 -4.94 -9.00
N LEU A 147 -3.98 -3.99 -8.49
CA LEU A 147 -2.74 -4.28 -7.77
C LEU A 147 -2.98 -4.97 -6.41
N THR A 148 -4.16 -4.80 -5.82
CA THR A 148 -4.54 -5.40 -4.55
C THR A 148 -5.60 -6.49 -4.69
N LEU A 149 -5.72 -7.12 -5.86
CA LEU A 149 -6.79 -8.09 -6.17
C LEU A 149 -6.86 -9.24 -5.15
N GLY A 150 -5.73 -9.72 -4.65
CA GLY A 150 -5.67 -10.75 -3.61
C GLY A 150 -6.14 -10.28 -2.21
N TYR A 151 -6.40 -8.98 -2.05
CA TYR A 151 -6.77 -8.32 -0.79
C TYR A 151 -7.98 -7.41 -0.98
N HIS A 152 -8.91 -7.79 -1.87
CA HIS A 152 -10.08 -6.98 -2.24
C HIS A 152 -11.21 -7.01 -1.21
N ASP A 153 -11.20 -8.00 -0.31
CA ASP A 153 -12.16 -8.06 0.80
C ASP A 153 -11.79 -7.11 1.93
N SER A 154 -12.78 -6.80 2.77
CA SER A 154 -12.53 -6.08 4.01
C SER A 154 -11.72 -6.97 4.96
N LEU A 155 -10.57 -6.51 5.37
CA LEU A 155 -9.63 -7.25 6.22
C LEU A 155 -8.97 -6.35 7.26
N ASN A 156 -8.43 -6.98 8.30
CA ASN A 156 -7.63 -6.30 9.30
C ASN A 156 -6.19 -6.17 8.81
N PHE A 157 -5.70 -4.94 8.65
CA PHE A 157 -4.39 -4.65 8.09
C PHE A 157 -3.22 -5.10 8.98
N ASN A 158 -3.48 -5.38 10.27
CA ASN A 158 -2.46 -6.02 11.13
C ASN A 158 -2.22 -7.50 10.78
N LYS A 159 -3.05 -8.11 9.93
CA LYS A 159 -2.90 -9.48 9.44
C LYS A 159 -2.24 -9.57 8.06
N LEU A 160 -1.87 -8.44 7.47
CA LEU A 160 -1.08 -8.43 6.24
C LEU A 160 0.32 -9.04 6.49
N PRO A 161 1.02 -9.48 5.44
CA PRO A 161 2.40 -9.96 5.55
C PRO A 161 3.31 -9.05 6.36
N ILE A 162 3.19 -7.72 6.16
CA ILE A 162 3.72 -6.72 7.07
C ILE A 162 2.54 -5.90 7.59
N PRO A 163 2.31 -5.81 8.90
CA PRO A 163 1.26 -4.98 9.48
C PRO A 163 1.31 -3.54 8.96
N PHE A 164 0.13 -3.01 8.62
CA PHE A 164 0.01 -1.74 7.90
C PHE A 164 -1.06 -0.84 8.52
N ALA A 165 -0.84 0.46 8.45
CA ALA A 165 -1.86 1.47 8.68
C ALA A 165 -1.65 2.64 7.71
N CYS A 166 -2.74 3.27 7.26
CA CYS A 166 -2.64 4.52 6.53
C CYS A 166 -3.55 5.59 7.13
N VAL A 167 -3.06 6.82 7.07
CA VAL A 167 -3.73 7.98 7.63
C VAL A 167 -4.41 8.76 6.52
N ALA A 168 -5.66 9.12 6.74
CA ALA A 168 -6.42 10.04 5.91
C ALA A 168 -7.04 11.13 6.79
N GLU A 169 -7.62 12.14 6.18
CA GLU A 169 -8.31 13.23 6.87
C GLU A 169 -9.81 13.16 6.60
N ASN A 170 -10.60 13.32 7.65
CA ASN A 170 -12.03 13.57 7.54
C ASN A 170 -12.24 15.07 7.28
N ILE A 171 -12.48 15.43 6.02
CA ILE A 171 -12.60 16.83 5.57
C ILE A 171 -13.74 17.57 6.28
N VAL A 172 -14.82 16.88 6.65
CA VAL A 172 -15.99 17.48 7.31
C VAL A 172 -15.68 17.90 8.74
N LYS A 173 -14.88 17.10 9.44
CA LYS A 173 -14.54 17.33 10.85
C LYS A 173 -13.18 17.96 11.05
N GLY A 174 -12.27 17.86 10.07
CA GLY A 174 -10.88 18.24 10.20
C GLY A 174 -10.09 17.34 11.14
N GLU A 175 -10.52 16.07 11.25
CA GLU A 175 -9.91 15.09 12.15
C GLU A 175 -9.14 14.04 11.34
N GLU A 176 -8.04 13.56 11.89
CA GLU A 176 -7.32 12.42 11.32
C GLU A 176 -8.15 11.13 11.44
N TYR A 177 -8.05 10.29 10.44
CA TYR A 177 -8.62 8.96 10.45
C TYR A 177 -7.57 7.93 10.07
N VAL A 178 -7.30 7.00 10.98
CA VAL A 178 -6.30 5.94 10.76
C VAL A 178 -7.00 4.66 10.36
N PHE A 179 -6.76 4.21 9.15
CA PHE A 179 -7.24 2.92 8.65
C PHE A 179 -6.37 1.78 9.17
N HIS A 180 -6.96 0.90 9.96
CA HIS A 180 -6.40 -0.37 10.43
C HIS A 180 -7.12 -1.59 9.84
N GLU A 181 -8.23 -1.37 9.18
CA GLU A 181 -9.07 -2.39 8.57
C GLU A 181 -9.89 -1.82 7.41
N GLY A 182 -10.52 -2.70 6.64
CA GLY A 182 -11.34 -2.35 5.49
C GLY A 182 -10.77 -2.89 4.19
N VAL A 183 -11.19 -2.34 3.07
CA VAL A 183 -10.67 -2.67 1.74
C VAL A 183 -9.38 -1.87 1.51
N LEU A 184 -8.28 -2.56 1.27
CA LEU A 184 -6.95 -1.94 1.18
C LEU A 184 -6.87 -0.86 0.09
N SER A 185 -7.36 -1.14 -1.12
CA SER A 185 -7.40 -0.15 -2.22
C SER A 185 -8.17 1.11 -1.86
N THR A 186 -9.29 0.96 -1.15
CA THR A 186 -10.12 2.08 -0.70
C THR A 186 -9.39 2.92 0.34
N ALA A 187 -8.72 2.28 1.31
CA ALA A 187 -7.95 2.98 2.33
C ALA A 187 -6.78 3.78 1.70
N MET A 188 -6.04 3.16 0.76
CA MET A 188 -4.98 3.82 0.00
C MET A 188 -5.53 5.01 -0.81
N ARG A 189 -6.67 4.82 -1.48
CA ARG A 189 -7.35 5.87 -2.26
C ARG A 189 -7.82 7.02 -1.38
N ALA A 190 -8.40 6.75 -0.22
CA ALA A 190 -8.83 7.76 0.73
C ALA A 190 -7.64 8.57 1.28
N SER A 191 -6.54 7.90 1.61
CA SER A 191 -5.33 8.54 2.12
C SER A 191 -4.70 9.49 1.09
N MET A 192 -4.76 9.17 -0.22
CA MET A 192 -4.21 10.01 -1.27
C MET A 192 -5.14 11.13 -1.74
N ALA A 193 -6.38 11.16 -1.28
CA ALA A 193 -7.36 12.16 -1.68
C ALA A 193 -6.99 13.53 -1.12
N ILE A 194 -6.37 14.37 -1.95
CA ILE A 194 -6.02 15.74 -1.58
C ILE A 194 -7.25 16.60 -1.83
N PRO A 195 -7.78 17.32 -0.80
CA PRO A 195 -8.94 18.19 -0.94
C PRO A 195 -8.77 19.21 -2.07
N GLY A 196 -9.80 19.36 -2.90
CA GLY A 196 -9.78 20.28 -4.06
C GLY A 196 -9.11 19.69 -5.31
N VAL A 197 -8.37 18.59 -5.22
CA VAL A 197 -7.77 17.89 -6.37
C VAL A 197 -8.56 16.63 -6.69
N PHE A 198 -8.75 15.77 -5.70
CA PHE A 198 -9.51 14.54 -5.84
C PHE A 198 -10.83 14.58 -5.07
N THR A 199 -11.87 14.02 -5.65
CA THR A 199 -13.15 13.77 -4.97
C THR A 199 -13.14 12.43 -4.25
#